data_bef6acd1fa31449d90eb31a19098faad
#
_entry.id   bef6acd1fa31449d90eb31a19098faad
#
_cell.length_a   1.000
_cell.length_b   1.000
_cell.length_c   1.000
_cell.angle_alpha   90.00
_cell.angle_beta   90.00
_cell.angle_gamma   90.00
#
_symmetry.space_group_name_H-M   'P 1'
#
loop_
_entity.id
_entity.type
_entity.pdbx_description
1 polymer ?
#
loop_
_entity_poly.entity_id
_entity_poly.type
_entity_poly.pdbx_seq_one_letter_code
_entity_poly.pdbx_strand_id
1 'polypeptide(L)'
;MLGIEKWLVFGGSWGSTLSLAYAETHPERVAGLVLRGIFLCRPSEMAWLDEAGGVSQIYPAQWQKFLAPVAEEKRGSLIAAYHEMLFGEDEAGRLKAAKAWADWESYLIRFEPQDVDEDAYQSLAIARLENHYFVNEGWLKGDKAILANTDKIRHIPTIIVQGRYNLCTPMQSAWELSQALPEAELRVIQAGHSSFDPSLAAALVEAVEDMRERAVW
;
A
#
# COMPACT_ATOMS: atom_id res chain seq x y z
N MET A 1 -15.41 23.34 11.53
CA MET A 1 -14.29 22.63 12.14
C MET A 1 -14.86 21.72 13.23
N LEU A 2 -14.44 20.45 13.33
CA LEU A 2 -15.04 19.47 14.27
C LEU A 2 -14.59 19.63 15.72
N GLY A 3 -13.65 20.52 16.01
CA GLY A 3 -13.10 20.74 17.37
C GLY A 3 -12.27 19.57 17.92
N ILE A 4 -11.84 18.65 17.06
CA ILE A 4 -11.00 17.51 17.45
C ILE A 4 -9.56 17.94 17.51
N GLU A 5 -8.91 17.73 18.66
CA GLU A 5 -7.52 18.09 18.88
C GLU A 5 -6.57 16.98 18.42
N LYS A 6 -6.85 15.72 18.74
CA LYS A 6 -6.07 14.54 18.35
C LYS A 6 -6.93 13.44 17.77
N TRP A 7 -6.30 12.55 17.02
CA TRP A 7 -6.94 11.41 16.35
C TRP A 7 -6.23 10.11 16.71
N LEU A 8 -7.00 9.05 16.85
CA LEU A 8 -6.49 7.73 16.58
C LEU A 8 -6.47 7.55 15.06
N VAL A 9 -5.29 7.35 14.48
CA VAL A 9 -5.13 7.21 13.03
C VAL A 9 -5.05 5.73 12.66
N PHE A 10 -5.96 5.30 11.77
CA PHE A 10 -6.02 3.94 11.24
C PHE A 10 -5.78 3.98 9.74
N GLY A 11 -4.79 3.23 9.25
CA GLY A 11 -4.49 3.18 7.83
C GLY A 11 -3.89 1.86 7.37
N GLY A 12 -4.25 1.44 6.16
CA GLY A 12 -3.71 0.23 5.57
C GLY A 12 -3.29 0.43 4.11
N SER A 13 -2.24 -0.29 3.67
CA SER A 13 -1.71 -0.18 2.31
C SER A 13 -1.26 1.26 2.03
N TRP A 14 -1.74 1.89 0.95
CA TRP A 14 -1.55 3.33 0.72
C TRP A 14 -1.99 4.18 1.93
N GLY A 15 -3.03 3.76 2.64
CA GLY A 15 -3.45 4.41 3.88
C GLY A 15 -2.40 4.35 5.00
N SER A 16 -1.53 3.35 5.04
CA SER A 16 -0.40 3.33 5.99
C SER A 16 0.64 4.38 5.64
N THR A 17 0.93 4.58 4.36
CA THR A 17 1.79 5.65 3.85
C THR A 17 1.26 7.03 4.25
N LEU A 18 -0.04 7.28 3.99
CA LEU A 18 -0.69 8.55 4.34
C LEU A 18 -0.71 8.79 5.85
N SER A 19 -0.98 7.75 6.64
CA SER A 19 -0.99 7.82 8.11
C SER A 19 0.38 8.21 8.66
N LEU A 20 1.45 7.58 8.15
CA LEU A 20 2.82 7.88 8.53
C LEU A 20 3.24 9.30 8.13
N ALA A 21 3.01 9.68 6.86
CA ALA A 21 3.31 11.02 6.36
C ALA A 21 2.56 12.11 7.14
N TYR A 22 1.28 11.85 7.49
CA TYR A 22 0.50 12.75 8.33
C TYR A 22 1.08 12.86 9.74
N ALA A 23 1.38 11.72 10.37
CA ALA A 23 1.92 11.70 11.73
C ALA A 23 3.29 12.39 11.81
N GLU A 24 4.16 12.17 10.82
CA GLU A 24 5.49 12.83 10.74
C GLU A 24 5.40 14.35 10.53
N THR A 25 4.29 14.81 9.92
CA THR A 25 4.05 16.24 9.67
C THR A 25 3.31 16.90 10.82
N HIS A 26 2.42 16.16 11.50
CA HIS A 26 1.52 16.65 12.55
C HIS A 26 1.51 15.72 13.77
N PRO A 27 2.69 15.42 14.38
CA PRO A 27 2.76 14.45 15.47
C PRO A 27 1.92 14.85 16.69
N GLU A 28 1.73 16.14 16.91
CA GLU A 28 0.89 16.70 17.99
C GLU A 28 -0.61 16.39 17.80
N ARG A 29 -1.02 16.01 16.58
CA ARG A 29 -2.41 15.70 16.23
C ARG A 29 -2.74 14.21 16.34
N VAL A 30 -1.75 13.35 16.59
CA VAL A 30 -1.91 11.90 16.59
C VAL A 30 -1.86 11.35 18.00
N ALA A 31 -2.95 10.72 18.44
CA ALA A 31 -3.06 10.07 19.74
C ALA A 31 -2.49 8.64 19.73
N GLY A 32 -2.53 7.97 18.58
CA GLY A 32 -2.01 6.64 18.36
C GLY A 32 -2.15 6.23 16.90
N LEU A 33 -1.41 5.19 16.49
CA LEU A 33 -1.39 4.65 15.13
C LEU A 33 -1.75 3.16 15.14
N VAL A 34 -2.72 2.77 14.30
CA VAL A 34 -2.97 1.37 13.95
C VAL A 34 -2.76 1.23 12.45
N LEU A 35 -1.70 0.52 12.07
CA LEU A 35 -1.24 0.42 10.69
C LEU A 35 -1.34 -1.02 10.19
N ARG A 36 -1.71 -1.21 8.92
CA ARG A 36 -1.84 -2.52 8.27
C ARG A 36 -1.20 -2.50 6.87
N GLY A 37 -0.57 -3.64 6.51
CA GLY A 37 -0.04 -3.78 5.16
C GLY A 37 0.88 -2.63 4.81
N ILE A 38 1.99 -2.52 5.52
CA ILE A 38 2.89 -1.36 5.44
C ILE A 38 3.43 -1.17 4.02
N PHE A 39 3.20 0.02 3.49
CA PHE A 39 3.74 0.51 2.24
C PHE A 39 4.48 1.82 2.50
N LEU A 40 5.76 1.86 2.20
CA LEU A 40 6.62 3.03 2.42
C LEU A 40 6.84 3.85 1.14
N CYS A 41 6.18 3.44 0.06
CA CYS A 41 6.24 4.07 -1.27
C CYS A 41 7.68 4.18 -1.83
N ARG A 42 8.51 3.17 -1.58
CA ARG A 42 9.90 3.12 -2.07
C ARG A 42 9.97 2.52 -3.47
N PRO A 43 10.94 2.89 -4.29
CA PRO A 43 11.14 2.27 -5.61
C PRO A 43 11.22 0.75 -5.57
N SER A 44 11.83 0.17 -4.51
CA SER A 44 11.93 -1.28 -4.34
C SER A 44 10.58 -1.97 -4.10
N GLU A 45 9.63 -1.31 -3.44
CA GLU A 45 8.29 -1.85 -3.20
C GLU A 45 7.43 -1.78 -4.46
N MET A 46 7.53 -0.68 -5.20
CA MET A 46 6.89 -0.53 -6.50
C MET A 46 7.46 -1.52 -7.52
N ALA A 47 8.79 -1.70 -7.55
CA ALA A 47 9.41 -2.70 -8.40
C ALA A 47 9.02 -4.14 -8.02
N TRP A 48 8.87 -4.44 -6.73
CA TRP A 48 8.34 -5.73 -6.28
C TRP A 48 6.95 -6.01 -6.84
N LEU A 49 6.07 -5.01 -6.83
CA LEU A 49 4.67 -5.16 -7.21
C LEU A 49 4.48 -5.14 -8.73
N ASP A 50 5.07 -4.16 -9.42
CA ASP A 50 4.71 -3.77 -10.78
C ASP A 50 5.84 -3.97 -11.80
N GLU A 51 7.01 -4.47 -11.40
CA GLU A 51 8.12 -4.77 -12.31
C GLU A 51 8.49 -6.26 -12.29
N ALA A 52 9.25 -6.71 -13.28
CA ALA A 52 9.69 -8.10 -13.36
C ALA A 52 10.64 -8.46 -12.22
N GLY A 53 10.53 -9.67 -11.68
CA GLY A 53 11.44 -10.20 -10.66
C GLY A 53 10.89 -10.21 -9.23
N GLY A 54 9.79 -9.49 -8.98
CA GLY A 54 9.07 -9.49 -7.71
C GLY A 54 7.95 -10.53 -7.66
N VAL A 55 6.74 -10.07 -7.30
CA VAL A 55 5.54 -10.91 -7.17
C VAL A 55 5.13 -11.57 -8.50
N SER A 56 5.59 -11.05 -9.63
CA SER A 56 5.48 -11.67 -10.96
C SER A 56 5.96 -13.13 -11.02
N GLN A 57 6.91 -13.52 -10.15
CA GLN A 57 7.42 -14.89 -10.08
C GLN A 57 6.45 -15.83 -9.34
N ILE A 58 5.57 -15.29 -8.51
CA ILE A 58 4.59 -16.07 -7.76
C ILE A 58 3.34 -16.35 -8.61
N TYR A 59 2.94 -15.39 -9.44
CA TYR A 59 1.77 -15.49 -10.31
C TYR A 59 2.11 -15.24 -11.79
N PRO A 60 2.91 -16.13 -12.43
CA PRO A 60 3.39 -15.89 -13.80
C PRO A 60 2.29 -15.83 -14.86
N ALA A 61 1.18 -16.53 -14.66
CA ALA A 61 0.07 -16.51 -15.61
C ALA A 61 -0.68 -15.17 -15.60
N GLN A 62 -0.93 -14.61 -14.42
CA GLN A 62 -1.55 -13.28 -14.27
C GLN A 62 -0.61 -12.17 -14.70
N TRP A 63 0.69 -12.35 -14.44
CA TRP A 63 1.72 -11.45 -14.94
C TRP A 63 1.71 -11.30 -16.47
N GLN A 64 1.45 -12.39 -17.21
CA GLN A 64 1.30 -12.29 -18.67
C GLN A 64 0.09 -11.46 -19.08
N LYS A 65 -1.01 -11.49 -18.30
CA LYS A 65 -2.17 -10.62 -18.54
C LYS A 65 -1.83 -9.16 -18.27
N PHE A 66 -1.07 -8.89 -17.21
CA PHE A 66 -0.56 -7.55 -16.89
C PHE A 66 0.38 -7.03 -17.98
N LEU A 67 1.25 -7.85 -18.56
CA LEU A 67 2.13 -7.47 -19.65
C LEU A 67 1.40 -7.27 -21.01
N ALA A 68 0.25 -7.90 -21.21
CA ALA A 68 -0.41 -7.98 -22.52
C ALA A 68 -0.72 -6.63 -23.20
N PRO A 69 -1.12 -5.54 -22.51
CA PRO A 69 -1.33 -4.26 -23.14
C PRO A 69 -0.02 -3.50 -23.47
N VAL A 70 1.11 -3.89 -22.88
CA VAL A 70 2.38 -3.16 -22.98
C VAL A 70 3.23 -3.69 -24.12
N ALA A 71 3.59 -2.83 -25.07
CA ALA A 71 4.50 -3.14 -26.17
C ALA A 71 5.86 -3.64 -25.62
N GLU A 72 6.45 -4.65 -26.28
CA GLU A 72 7.62 -5.35 -25.77
C GLU A 72 8.80 -4.40 -25.50
N GLU A 73 9.03 -3.46 -26.39
CA GLU A 73 10.10 -2.45 -26.28
C GLU A 73 9.91 -1.47 -25.11
N LYS A 74 8.70 -1.39 -24.53
CA LYS A 74 8.38 -0.53 -23.37
C LYS A 74 8.40 -1.27 -22.03
N ARG A 75 8.63 -2.58 -22.04
CA ARG A 75 8.63 -3.39 -20.81
C ARG A 75 9.85 -3.21 -19.90
N GLY A 76 10.75 -2.30 -20.24
CA GLY A 76 11.88 -1.92 -19.40
C GLY A 76 11.50 -1.11 -18.16
N SER A 77 10.32 -0.47 -18.15
CA SER A 77 9.68 0.14 -16.99
C SER A 77 8.16 0.11 -17.18
N LEU A 78 7.50 -0.81 -16.51
CA LEU A 78 6.05 -1.02 -16.67
C LEU A 78 5.26 0.13 -16.06
N ILE A 79 5.70 0.66 -14.93
CA ILE A 79 5.07 1.84 -14.30
C ILE A 79 5.04 3.02 -15.30
N ALA A 80 6.15 3.30 -15.99
CA ALA A 80 6.21 4.36 -16.99
C ALA A 80 5.38 4.04 -18.24
N ALA A 81 5.42 2.78 -18.72
CA ALA A 81 4.64 2.36 -19.88
C ALA A 81 3.12 2.45 -19.61
N TYR A 82 2.69 2.03 -18.43
CA TYR A 82 1.30 2.19 -17.99
C TYR A 82 0.92 3.66 -17.84
N HIS A 83 1.82 4.53 -17.37
CA HIS A 83 1.57 5.97 -17.29
C HIS A 83 1.23 6.55 -18.65
N GLU A 84 2.02 6.25 -19.66
CA GLU A 84 1.75 6.71 -21.03
C GLU A 84 0.39 6.23 -21.55
N MET A 85 0.01 4.99 -21.29
CA MET A 85 -1.29 4.45 -21.73
C MET A 85 -2.46 5.04 -20.95
N LEU A 86 -2.35 5.13 -19.62
CA LEU A 86 -3.44 5.59 -18.74
C LEU A 86 -3.76 7.09 -18.92
N PHE A 87 -2.78 7.89 -19.37
CA PHE A 87 -2.93 9.34 -19.57
C PHE A 87 -2.91 9.74 -21.05
N GLY A 88 -2.77 8.77 -21.96
CA GLY A 88 -2.82 8.99 -23.41
C GLY A 88 -4.22 9.35 -23.92
N GLU A 89 -4.34 9.68 -25.22
CA GLU A 89 -5.60 10.09 -25.85
C GLU A 89 -6.48 8.92 -26.30
N ASP A 90 -5.90 7.72 -26.55
CA ASP A 90 -6.64 6.53 -26.95
C ASP A 90 -7.50 5.99 -25.79
N GLU A 91 -8.81 6.22 -25.86
CA GLU A 91 -9.75 5.81 -24.82
C GLU A 91 -9.83 4.27 -24.68
N ALA A 92 -9.84 3.55 -25.79
CA ALA A 92 -9.91 2.08 -25.75
C ALA A 92 -8.63 1.49 -25.15
N GLY A 93 -7.47 2.03 -25.50
CA GLY A 93 -6.17 1.68 -24.91
C GLY A 93 -6.10 1.99 -23.43
N ARG A 94 -6.62 3.15 -23.02
CA ARG A 94 -6.70 3.55 -21.59
C ARG A 94 -7.51 2.55 -20.76
N LEU A 95 -8.72 2.22 -21.22
CA LEU A 95 -9.59 1.30 -20.49
C LEU A 95 -9.00 -0.10 -20.41
N LYS A 96 -8.35 -0.57 -21.49
CA LYS A 96 -7.66 -1.85 -21.51
C LYS A 96 -6.48 -1.88 -20.54
N ALA A 97 -5.67 -0.84 -20.52
CA ALA A 97 -4.55 -0.70 -19.58
C ALA A 97 -5.05 -0.63 -18.13
N ALA A 98 -6.07 0.18 -17.87
CA ALA A 98 -6.66 0.32 -16.55
C ALA A 98 -7.21 -1.00 -16.00
N LYS A 99 -7.90 -1.76 -16.85
CA LYS A 99 -8.40 -3.08 -16.45
C LYS A 99 -7.25 -4.04 -16.12
N ALA A 100 -6.21 -4.08 -16.93
CA ALA A 100 -5.06 -4.97 -16.68
C ALA A 100 -4.32 -4.58 -15.39
N TRP A 101 -4.20 -3.29 -15.06
CA TRP A 101 -3.65 -2.78 -13.80
C TRP A 101 -4.50 -3.21 -12.61
N ALA A 102 -5.80 -2.92 -12.63
CA ALA A 102 -6.72 -3.24 -11.55
C ALA A 102 -6.86 -4.76 -11.34
N ASP A 103 -6.97 -5.56 -12.41
CA ASP A 103 -7.03 -7.02 -12.33
C ASP A 103 -5.77 -7.60 -11.67
N TRP A 104 -4.59 -7.05 -11.98
CA TRP A 104 -3.33 -7.47 -11.38
C TRP A 104 -3.32 -7.25 -9.88
N GLU A 105 -3.61 -6.04 -9.43
CA GLU A 105 -3.63 -5.70 -8.01
C GLU A 105 -4.73 -6.46 -7.26
N SER A 106 -5.95 -6.45 -7.77
CA SER A 106 -7.10 -7.15 -7.15
C SER A 106 -6.84 -8.64 -6.95
N TYR A 107 -6.10 -9.27 -7.88
CA TYR A 107 -5.71 -10.66 -7.76
C TYR A 107 -4.72 -10.91 -6.60
N LEU A 108 -3.83 -9.97 -6.32
CA LEU A 108 -2.79 -10.07 -5.29
C LEU A 108 -3.29 -9.72 -3.87
N ILE A 109 -4.38 -8.95 -3.78
CA ILE A 109 -4.90 -8.44 -2.50
C ILE A 109 -5.36 -9.58 -1.58
N ARG A 110 -5.96 -10.65 -2.12
CA ARG A 110 -6.57 -11.71 -1.33
C ARG A 110 -5.63 -12.87 -1.10
N PHE A 111 -5.70 -13.48 0.09
CA PHE A 111 -4.94 -14.71 0.38
C PHE A 111 -5.39 -15.86 -0.53
N GLU A 112 -6.69 -15.97 -0.79
CA GLU A 112 -7.26 -16.84 -1.83
C GLU A 112 -7.65 -15.97 -3.03
N PRO A 113 -6.80 -15.88 -4.08
CA PRO A 113 -7.05 -15.00 -5.21
C PRO A 113 -8.34 -15.34 -5.96
N GLN A 114 -9.03 -14.31 -6.40
CA GLN A 114 -10.25 -14.43 -7.19
C GLN A 114 -10.19 -13.41 -8.33
N ASP A 115 -10.66 -13.82 -9.52
CA ASP A 115 -10.88 -12.85 -10.59
C ASP A 115 -12.07 -11.95 -10.18
N VAL A 116 -11.87 -10.65 -10.22
CA VAL A 116 -12.90 -9.65 -9.92
C VAL A 116 -13.26 -8.94 -11.22
N ASP A 117 -14.54 -8.87 -11.53
CA ASP A 117 -15.02 -8.08 -12.67
C ASP A 117 -15.39 -6.68 -12.19
N GLU A 118 -14.44 -5.76 -12.27
CA GLU A 118 -14.63 -4.37 -11.88
C GLU A 118 -15.11 -3.53 -13.06
N ASP A 119 -15.88 -2.49 -12.77
CA ASP A 119 -16.29 -1.49 -13.77
C ASP A 119 -15.06 -0.81 -14.38
N ALA A 120 -15.06 -0.67 -15.72
CA ALA A 120 -13.91 -0.16 -16.46
C ALA A 120 -13.52 1.28 -16.07
N TYR A 121 -14.48 2.12 -15.69
CA TYR A 121 -14.19 3.50 -15.28
C TYR A 121 -13.73 3.58 -13.82
N GLN A 122 -14.18 2.67 -12.96
CA GLN A 122 -13.62 2.52 -11.61
C GLN A 122 -12.18 2.05 -11.68
N SER A 123 -11.89 1.02 -12.50
CA SER A 123 -10.53 0.57 -12.78
C SER A 123 -9.65 1.71 -13.30
N LEU A 124 -10.17 2.56 -14.20
CA LEU A 124 -9.43 3.73 -14.71
C LEU A 124 -9.14 4.76 -13.62
N ALA A 125 -10.09 5.03 -12.75
CA ALA A 125 -9.89 6.00 -11.66
C ALA A 125 -8.80 5.52 -10.70
N ILE A 126 -8.86 4.26 -10.26
CA ILE A 126 -7.87 3.66 -9.36
C ILE A 126 -6.49 3.61 -10.03
N ALA A 127 -6.38 3.01 -11.22
CA ALA A 127 -5.12 2.86 -11.93
C ALA A 127 -4.42 4.21 -12.17
N ARG A 128 -5.18 5.26 -12.50
CA ARG A 128 -4.61 6.61 -12.67
C ARG A 128 -4.10 7.20 -11.37
N LEU A 129 -4.84 7.05 -10.28
CA LEU A 129 -4.42 7.59 -8.99
C LEU A 129 -3.13 6.89 -8.52
N GLU A 130 -3.10 5.57 -8.52
CA GLU A 130 -1.95 4.78 -8.07
C GLU A 130 -0.72 5.03 -8.95
N ASN A 131 -0.87 4.88 -10.26
CA ASN A 131 0.23 5.11 -11.19
C ASN A 131 0.77 6.54 -11.10
N HIS A 132 -0.10 7.55 -10.92
CA HIS A 132 0.33 8.92 -10.71
C HIS A 132 1.19 9.07 -9.45
N TYR A 133 0.82 8.42 -8.35
CA TYR A 133 1.66 8.40 -7.16
C TYR A 133 2.96 7.64 -7.38
N PHE A 134 2.92 6.51 -8.07
CA PHE A 134 4.08 5.64 -8.26
C PHE A 134 5.15 6.29 -9.15
N VAL A 135 4.79 6.90 -10.28
CA VAL A 135 5.76 7.61 -11.14
C VAL A 135 6.42 8.80 -10.43
N ASN A 136 5.78 9.34 -9.39
CA ASN A 136 6.30 10.44 -8.58
C ASN A 136 6.90 9.97 -7.24
N GLU A 137 7.01 8.64 -7.01
CA GLU A 137 7.49 8.06 -5.74
C GLU A 137 6.74 8.64 -4.51
N GLY A 138 5.43 8.94 -4.70
CA GLY A 138 4.59 9.59 -3.67
C GLY A 138 5.14 10.92 -3.17
N TRP A 139 6.15 11.51 -3.84
CA TRP A 139 6.97 12.64 -3.35
C TRP A 139 7.65 12.39 -2.00
N LEU A 140 7.82 11.10 -1.62
CA LEU A 140 8.35 10.63 -0.34
C LEU A 140 9.79 10.13 -0.49
N LYS A 141 10.68 10.92 -1.07
CA LYS A 141 12.08 10.58 -1.31
C LYS A 141 13.05 11.50 -0.58
N GLY A 142 14.27 11.00 -0.39
CA GLY A 142 15.34 11.74 0.30
C GLY A 142 14.95 12.05 1.74
N ASP A 143 15.00 13.32 2.12
CA ASP A 143 14.65 13.83 3.44
C ASP A 143 13.15 13.71 3.78
N LYS A 144 12.29 13.46 2.77
CA LYS A 144 10.86 13.22 2.93
C LYS A 144 10.49 11.74 3.01
N ALA A 145 11.46 10.83 2.87
CA ALA A 145 11.21 9.39 3.00
C ALA A 145 10.72 9.06 4.42
N ILE A 146 9.70 8.19 4.50
CA ILE A 146 9.06 7.81 5.79
C ILE A 146 10.11 7.36 6.81
N LEU A 147 10.97 6.40 6.46
CA LEU A 147 11.95 5.89 7.43
C LEU A 147 12.99 6.93 7.89
N ALA A 148 13.18 8.01 7.14
CA ALA A 148 14.08 9.10 7.53
C ALA A 148 13.50 10.04 8.60
N ASN A 149 12.18 9.95 8.84
CA ASN A 149 11.44 10.86 9.72
C ASN A 149 10.79 10.17 10.93
N THR A 150 11.02 8.89 11.12
CA THR A 150 10.42 8.09 12.22
C THR A 150 10.72 8.63 13.61
N ASP A 151 11.85 9.32 13.80
CA ASP A 151 12.19 9.96 15.09
C ASP A 151 11.13 10.97 15.55
N LYS A 152 10.39 11.59 14.61
CA LYS A 152 9.32 12.55 14.93
C LYS A 152 8.11 11.89 15.58
N ILE A 153 7.90 10.59 15.35
CA ILE A 153 6.71 9.84 15.76
C ILE A 153 7.02 8.71 16.76
N ARG A 154 8.25 8.54 17.20
CA ARG A 154 8.65 7.49 18.16
C ARG A 154 7.83 7.47 19.45
N HIS A 155 7.39 8.65 19.90
CA HIS A 155 6.60 8.80 21.12
C HIS A 155 5.11 8.45 20.95
N ILE A 156 4.67 8.18 19.71
CA ILE A 156 3.28 7.87 19.42
C ILE A 156 3.05 6.36 19.56
N PRO A 157 2.15 5.90 20.43
CA PRO A 157 1.79 4.50 20.53
C PRO A 157 1.38 3.94 19.16
N THR A 158 2.04 2.86 18.72
CA THR A 158 1.85 2.30 17.37
C THR A 158 1.66 0.80 17.43
N ILE A 159 0.63 0.29 16.76
CA ILE A 159 0.43 -1.14 16.48
C ILE A 159 0.45 -1.35 14.97
N ILE A 160 1.32 -2.26 14.53
CA ILE A 160 1.45 -2.67 13.12
C ILE A 160 0.87 -4.08 12.99
N VAL A 161 -0.17 -4.25 12.18
CA VAL A 161 -0.78 -5.56 11.87
C VAL A 161 -0.42 -5.94 10.44
N GLN A 162 0.36 -7.01 10.27
CA GLN A 162 0.89 -7.41 8.96
C GLN A 162 0.55 -8.86 8.63
N GLY A 163 -0.04 -9.07 7.45
CA GLY A 163 -0.21 -10.42 6.90
C GLY A 163 1.14 -11.02 6.50
N ARG A 164 1.43 -12.25 6.95
CA ARG A 164 2.67 -12.97 6.63
C ARG A 164 2.85 -13.18 5.13
N TYR A 165 1.76 -13.44 4.44
CA TYR A 165 1.71 -13.75 3.01
C TYR A 165 1.18 -12.57 2.19
N ASN A 166 1.34 -11.36 2.70
CA ASN A 166 0.98 -10.16 1.98
C ASN A 166 1.93 -9.95 0.79
N LEU A 167 1.39 -10.10 -0.42
CA LEU A 167 2.16 -9.99 -1.65
C LEU A 167 2.20 -8.57 -2.21
N CYS A 168 1.19 -7.74 -1.91
CA CYS A 168 1.18 -6.34 -2.35
C CYS A 168 2.22 -5.51 -1.59
N THR A 169 2.24 -5.67 -0.26
CA THR A 169 3.17 -4.97 0.63
C THR A 169 3.89 -6.00 1.51
N PRO A 170 5.06 -6.49 1.06
CA PRO A 170 5.76 -7.61 1.70
C PRO A 170 6.11 -7.35 3.16
N MET A 171 6.26 -8.42 3.92
CA MET A 171 6.65 -8.43 5.33
C MET A 171 7.88 -7.58 5.64
N GLN A 172 8.80 -7.43 4.68
CA GLN A 172 10.04 -6.66 4.81
C GLN A 172 9.76 -5.21 5.23
N SER A 173 8.79 -4.54 4.60
CA SER A 173 8.47 -3.13 4.92
C SER A 173 7.95 -2.96 6.34
N ALA A 174 7.08 -3.88 6.80
CA ALA A 174 6.57 -3.86 8.17
C ALA A 174 7.67 -4.14 9.19
N TRP A 175 8.57 -5.06 8.86
CA TRP A 175 9.74 -5.36 9.69
C TRP A 175 10.66 -4.14 9.83
N GLU A 176 11.03 -3.50 8.73
CA GLU A 176 11.90 -2.32 8.74
C GLU A 176 11.27 -1.16 9.49
N LEU A 177 9.96 -0.91 9.32
CA LEU A 177 9.26 0.10 10.09
C LEU A 177 9.28 -0.21 11.59
N SER A 178 9.06 -1.47 11.98
CA SER A 178 9.12 -1.88 13.40
C SER A 178 10.51 -1.73 14.01
N GLN A 179 11.57 -1.87 13.22
CA GLN A 179 12.94 -1.61 13.69
C GLN A 179 13.22 -0.09 13.84
N ALA A 180 12.62 0.73 12.97
CA ALA A 180 12.72 2.19 13.06
C ALA A 180 11.86 2.78 14.19
N LEU A 181 10.80 2.07 14.60
CA LEU A 181 9.91 2.41 15.71
C LEU A 181 9.96 1.31 16.78
N PRO A 182 10.99 1.24 17.62
CA PRO A 182 11.22 0.10 18.53
C PRO A 182 10.14 -0.06 19.61
N GLU A 183 9.35 0.99 19.88
CA GLU A 183 8.20 0.94 20.80
C GLU A 183 6.93 0.45 20.11
N ALA A 184 6.92 0.29 18.77
CA ALA A 184 5.77 -0.21 18.03
C ALA A 184 5.62 -1.73 18.22
N GLU A 185 4.38 -2.15 18.46
CA GLU A 185 4.01 -3.57 18.49
C GLU A 185 3.77 -4.10 17.09
N LEU A 186 4.54 -5.10 16.64
CA LEU A 186 4.34 -5.76 15.36
C LEU A 186 3.58 -7.09 15.55
N ARG A 187 2.36 -7.16 15.04
CA ARG A 187 1.50 -8.36 15.00
C ARG A 187 1.54 -8.99 13.63
N VAL A 188 2.10 -10.19 13.53
CA VAL A 188 2.22 -10.93 12.27
C VAL A 188 1.14 -11.99 12.21
N ILE A 189 0.23 -11.88 11.24
CA ILE A 189 -0.95 -12.73 11.09
C ILE A 189 -0.76 -13.67 9.89
N GLN A 190 -1.26 -14.90 9.99
CA GLN A 190 -1.28 -15.85 8.86
C GLN A 190 -2.41 -15.46 7.89
N ALA A 191 -2.17 -14.43 7.08
CA ALA A 191 -3.12 -13.81 6.17
C ALA A 191 -2.39 -13.16 4.99
N GLY A 192 -3.15 -12.73 3.98
CA GLY A 192 -2.69 -11.94 2.85
C GLY A 192 -2.69 -10.44 3.12
N HIS A 193 -3.02 -9.66 2.07
CA HIS A 193 -3.11 -8.20 2.14
C HIS A 193 -4.48 -7.72 2.64
N SER A 194 -5.56 -8.42 2.30
CA SER A 194 -6.93 -7.94 2.51
C SER A 194 -7.30 -7.80 3.98
N SER A 195 -7.81 -6.61 4.37
CA SER A 195 -8.43 -6.42 5.69
C SER A 195 -9.73 -7.22 5.89
N PHE A 196 -10.23 -7.87 4.83
CA PHE A 196 -11.39 -8.77 4.88
C PHE A 196 -11.00 -10.23 5.12
N ASP A 197 -9.71 -10.59 5.12
CA ASP A 197 -9.26 -11.91 5.56
C ASP A 197 -9.65 -12.06 7.05
N PRO A 198 -10.43 -13.10 7.45
CA PRO A 198 -11.04 -13.15 8.78
C PRO A 198 -10.06 -13.01 9.94
N SER A 199 -8.89 -13.65 9.83
CA SER A 199 -7.84 -13.58 10.86
C SER A 199 -7.21 -12.19 10.94
N LEU A 200 -7.04 -11.51 9.80
CA LEU A 200 -6.51 -10.15 9.76
C LEU A 200 -7.54 -9.15 10.28
N ALA A 201 -8.82 -9.29 9.89
CA ALA A 201 -9.92 -8.48 10.39
C ALA A 201 -10.03 -8.55 11.92
N ALA A 202 -10.00 -9.76 12.49
CA ALA A 202 -10.04 -9.95 13.94
C ALA A 202 -8.86 -9.25 14.64
N ALA A 203 -7.64 -9.43 14.13
CA ALA A 203 -6.44 -8.80 14.68
C ALA A 203 -6.47 -7.27 14.58
N LEU A 204 -7.10 -6.71 13.53
CA LEU A 204 -7.27 -5.26 13.39
C LEU A 204 -8.27 -4.69 14.40
N VAL A 205 -9.39 -5.38 14.63
CA VAL A 205 -10.36 -4.99 15.66
C VAL A 205 -9.70 -4.99 17.03
N GLU A 206 -8.99 -6.07 17.37
CA GLU A 206 -8.24 -6.20 18.63
C GLU A 206 -7.19 -5.09 18.77
N ALA A 207 -6.45 -4.76 17.70
CA ALA A 207 -5.46 -3.68 17.71
C ALA A 207 -6.11 -2.30 17.97
N VAL A 208 -7.30 -2.04 17.42
CA VAL A 208 -8.03 -0.79 17.68
C VAL A 208 -8.53 -0.72 19.13
N GLU A 209 -9.05 -1.82 19.68
CA GLU A 209 -9.50 -1.88 21.08
C GLU A 209 -8.31 -1.69 22.05
N ASP A 210 -7.19 -2.35 21.81
CA ASP A 210 -5.98 -2.17 22.62
C ASP A 210 -5.44 -0.73 22.51
N MET A 211 -5.47 -0.15 21.30
CA MET A 211 -5.00 1.23 21.11
C MET A 211 -5.90 2.25 21.81
N ARG A 212 -7.19 1.99 21.95
CA ARG A 212 -8.10 2.87 22.70
C ARG A 212 -7.62 3.10 24.14
N GLU A 213 -6.96 2.11 24.75
CA GLU A 213 -6.42 2.17 26.11
C GLU A 213 -5.02 2.81 26.16
N ARG A 214 -4.25 2.70 25.07
CA ARG A 214 -2.85 3.16 24.97
C ARG A 214 -2.71 4.58 24.41
N ALA A 215 -3.69 5.05 23.64
CA ALA A 215 -3.62 6.33 22.95
C ALA A 215 -3.52 7.50 23.94
N VAL A 216 -2.69 8.48 23.57
CA VAL A 216 -2.44 9.68 24.39
C VAL A 216 -3.32 10.81 23.86
N TRP A 217 -4.48 10.95 24.46
CA TRP A 217 -5.50 11.96 24.08
C TRP A 217 -5.16 13.37 24.57
#